data_1d0ba59bf694d02f51023744b2ec79ff
#
_entry.id   1d0ba59bf694d02f51023744b2ec79ff
#
_cell.length_a   1.000
_cell.length_b   1.000
_cell.length_c   1.000
_cell.angle_alpha   90.00
_cell.angle_beta   90.00
_cell.angle_gamma   90.00
#
_symmetry.space_group_name_H-M   'P 1'
#
loop_
_entity.id
_entity.type
_entity.pdbx_description
1 polymer ?
#
loop_
_entity_poly.entity_id
_entity_poly.type
_entity_poly.pdbx_seq_one_letter_code
_entity_poly.pdbx_strand_id
1 'polypeptide(L)' 'MLVCDYIEISIDGDYAHLQRTDLPEEPAKLVARALLPAEIYEGCTLHYELMQYTMIS' A
#
# COMPACT_ATOMS: atom_id res chain seq x y z
N MET A 1 17.74 -3.93 -0.15
CA MET A 1 16.43 -3.99 -0.79
C MET A 1 15.35 -3.85 0.25
N LEU A 2 14.33 -3.03 0.01
CA LEU A 2 13.22 -2.84 0.94
C LEU A 2 12.15 -3.90 0.72
N VAL A 3 11.81 -4.63 1.76
CA VAL A 3 10.70 -5.58 1.76
C VAL A 3 9.84 -5.26 2.96
N CYS A 4 8.57 -4.97 2.72
CA CYS A 4 7.66 -4.62 3.81
C CYS A 4 6.22 -4.79 3.37
N ASP A 5 5.30 -4.66 4.33
CA ASP A 5 3.86 -4.75 4.07
C ASP A 5 3.21 -3.43 4.40
N TYR A 6 2.14 -3.14 3.67
CA TYR A 6 1.33 -1.94 3.85
C TYR A 6 -0.13 -2.30 4.02
N ILE A 7 -0.85 -1.47 4.77
CA ILE A 7 -2.31 -1.52 4.79
C ILE A 7 -2.81 -0.33 3.98
N GLU A 8 -3.76 -0.58 3.08
CA GLU A 8 -4.45 0.45 2.32
C GLU A 8 -5.48 1.11 3.25
N ILE A 9 -5.19 2.32 3.70
CA ILE A 9 -6.07 2.98 4.68
C ILE A 9 -7.14 3.85 4.04
N SER A 10 -6.87 4.39 2.85
CA SER A 10 -7.89 5.16 2.14
C SER A 10 -7.50 5.30 0.67
N ILE A 11 -8.50 5.44 -0.17
CA ILE A 11 -8.33 5.68 -1.60
C ILE A 11 -8.97 7.04 -1.91
N ASP A 12 -8.20 7.91 -2.57
CA ASP A 12 -8.62 9.26 -2.88
C ASP A 12 -8.34 9.53 -4.35
N GLY A 13 -9.36 9.34 -5.19
CA GLY A 13 -9.20 9.53 -6.63
C GLY A 13 -8.17 8.57 -7.20
N ASP A 14 -7.12 9.12 -7.80
CA ASP A 14 -6.08 8.34 -8.45
C ASP A 14 -4.96 7.93 -7.48
N TYR A 15 -5.11 8.18 -6.21
CA TYR A 15 -4.07 7.92 -5.20
C TYR A 15 -4.61 7.09 -4.07
N ALA A 16 -3.70 6.29 -3.49
CA ALA A 16 -3.98 5.47 -2.32
C ALA A 16 -3.03 5.86 -1.20
N HIS A 17 -3.51 5.81 0.03
CA HIS A 17 -2.72 6.07 1.22
C HIS A 17 -2.35 4.75 1.85
N LEU A 18 -1.05 4.45 1.92
CA LEU A 18 -0.53 3.18 2.41
C LEU A 18 0.22 3.40 3.72
N GLN A 19 -0.10 2.59 4.72
CA GLN A 19 0.55 2.65 6.03
C GLN A 19 1.39 1.40 6.22
N ARG A 20 2.68 1.55 6.55
CA ARG A 20 3.53 0.40 6.86
C ARG A 20 3.03 -0.28 8.13
N THR A 21 2.93 -1.61 8.07
CA THR A 21 2.43 -2.38 9.21
C THR A 21 3.44 -2.46 10.35
N ASP A 22 4.73 -2.37 10.02
CA ASP A 22 5.82 -2.47 11.00
C ASP A 22 6.26 -1.13 11.56
N LEU A 23 5.78 -0.02 11.00
CA LEU A 23 6.14 1.33 11.45
C LEU A 23 4.88 2.19 11.55
N PRO A 24 4.02 1.88 12.53
CA PRO A 24 2.71 2.55 12.61
C PRO A 24 2.77 4.04 12.91
N GLU A 25 3.89 4.54 13.46
CA GLU A 25 4.03 5.97 13.69
C GLU A 25 4.44 6.75 12.44
N GLU A 26 4.85 6.08 11.37
CA GLU A 26 5.20 6.81 10.14
C GLU A 26 3.95 7.34 9.46
N PRO A 27 4.01 8.53 8.83
CA PRO A 27 2.88 9.02 8.07
C PRO A 27 2.56 8.08 6.90
N ALA A 28 1.30 8.03 6.52
CA ALA A 28 0.89 7.24 5.38
C ALA A 28 1.59 7.75 4.12
N LYS A 29 1.96 6.79 3.25
CA LYS A 29 2.62 7.09 1.99
C LYS A 29 1.57 7.23 0.89
N LEU A 30 1.69 8.28 0.09
CA LEU A 30 0.78 8.50 -1.04
C LEU A 30 1.34 7.79 -2.27
N VAL A 31 0.57 6.88 -2.85
CA VAL A 31 1.00 6.08 -4.00
C VAL A 31 -0.06 6.13 -5.08
N ALA A 32 0.35 6.33 -6.32
CA ALA A 32 -0.58 6.34 -7.45
C ALA A 32 -1.20 4.96 -7.63
N ARG A 33 -2.51 4.92 -7.84
CA ARG A 33 -3.23 3.66 -8.03
C ARG A 33 -2.71 2.88 -9.24
N ALA A 34 -2.17 3.58 -10.24
CA ALA A 34 -1.62 2.93 -11.42
C ALA A 34 -0.45 1.99 -11.09
N LEU A 35 0.20 2.18 -9.94
CA LEU A 35 1.31 1.33 -9.50
C LEU A 35 0.85 0.17 -8.63
N LEU A 36 -0.45 0.06 -8.37
CA LEU A 36 -1.01 -0.91 -7.43
C LEU A 36 -1.91 -1.90 -8.16
N PRO A 37 -2.16 -3.07 -7.57
CA PRO A 37 -3.13 -4.00 -8.15
C PRO A 37 -4.50 -3.34 -8.30
N ALA A 38 -5.21 -3.68 -9.36
CA ALA A 38 -6.51 -3.07 -9.65
C ALA A 38 -7.58 -3.43 -8.62
N GLU A 39 -7.40 -4.56 -7.93
CA GLU A 39 -8.37 -5.09 -6.97
C GLU A 39 -8.29 -4.48 -5.59
N ILE A 40 -7.41 -3.51 -5.35
CA ILE A 40 -7.23 -2.94 -4.01
C ILE A 40 -8.54 -2.37 -3.48
N TYR A 41 -8.69 -2.43 -2.16
CA TYR A 41 -9.82 -1.84 -1.45
C TYR A 41 -9.32 -1.36 -0.08
N GLU A 42 -10.06 -0.46 0.52
CA GLU A 42 -9.68 0.08 1.83
C GLU A 42 -9.68 -1.04 2.86
N GLY A 43 -8.55 -1.17 3.56
CA GLY A 43 -8.34 -2.23 4.54
C GLY A 43 -7.54 -3.41 4.03
N CYS A 44 -7.27 -3.50 2.72
CA CYS A 44 -6.49 -4.61 2.21
C CYS A 44 -5.02 -4.47 2.60
N THR A 45 -4.30 -5.60 2.57
CA THR A 45 -2.87 -5.64 2.87
C THR A 45 -2.09 -5.87 1.59
N LEU A 46 -1.02 -5.09 1.41
CA LEU A 46 -0.17 -5.17 0.24
C LEU A 46 1.25 -5.52 0.68
N HIS A 47 1.88 -6.41 -0.06
CA HIS A 47 3.28 -6.76 0.13
C HIS A 47 4.11 -6.02 -0.89
N TYR A 48 5.20 -5.38 -0.43
CA TYR A 48 6.11 -4.63 -1.30
C TYR A 48 7.45 -5.33 -1.35
N GLU A 49 7.85 -5.70 -2.55
CA GLU A 49 9.12 -6.38 -2.78
C GLU A 49 9.50 -6.18 -4.24
N LEU A 50 10.79 -6.02 -4.53
CA LEU A 50 11.28 -5.89 -5.89
C LEU A 50 10.57 -4.76 -6.65
N MET A 51 10.32 -3.66 -5.97
CA MET A 51 9.64 -2.47 -6.52
C MET A 51 8.24 -2.76 -7.03
N GLN A 52 7.60 -3.81 -6.50
CA GLN A 52 6.24 -4.19 -6.87
C GLN A 52 5.37 -4.35 -5.64
N TYR A 53 4.09 -4.00 -5.80
CA TYR A 53 3.08 -4.20 -4.77
C TYR A 53 2.20 -5.39 -5.14
N THR A 54 1.99 -6.31 -4.21
CA THR A 54 1.15 -7.49 -4.39
C THR A 54 0.11 -7.53 -3.29
N MET A 55 -1.14 -7.75 -3.66
CA MET A 55 -2.21 -7.85 -2.67
C MET A 55 -2.18 -9.23 -2.02
N ILE A 56 -2.15 -9.27 -0.68
CA ILE A 56 -2.07 -10.54 0.06
C ILE A 56 -3.31 -10.78 0.93
N SER A 57 -4.13 -9.79 1.16
CA SER A 57 -5.42 -10.02 1.84
C SER A 57 -6.32 -8.80 1.79
#